data_f5928e12451fec7173df3a2507007307
#
_entry.id   f5928e12451fec7173df3a2507007307
#
_cell.length_a   1.000
_cell.length_b   1.000
_cell.length_c   1.000
_cell.angle_alpha   90.00
_cell.angle_beta   90.00
_cell.angle_gamma   90.00
#
_symmetry.space_group_name_H-M   'P 1'
#
loop_
_entity.id
_entity.type
_entity.pdbx_description
1 polymer ?
#
loop_
_entity_poly.entity_id
_entity_poly.type
_entity_poly.pdbx_seq_one_letter_code
_entity_poly.pdbx_strand_id
1 'polypeptide(L)'
;WVVAYDGDLEGFKEYVQESVDFWLEGRRKDGDVYPEVFDGEYRLVYDFDVATLLDYYRGIFSFAALQSITGINQKQLSHYASGLSKPRHQQVEKIKSGLRRLAKDIEMVTV
;
A
#
# COMPACT_ATOMS: atom_id res chain seq x y z
N TRP A 1 -1.58 -13.52 -7.71
CA TRP A 1 -2.85 -13.67 -7.00
C TRP A 1 -3.59 -12.33 -6.96
N VAL A 2 -4.76 -12.27 -7.56
CA VAL A 2 -5.57 -11.05 -7.65
C VAL A 2 -6.80 -11.20 -6.77
N VAL A 3 -7.02 -10.21 -5.90
CA VAL A 3 -8.16 -10.18 -4.99
C VAL A 3 -8.90 -8.85 -5.18
N ALA A 4 -10.22 -8.91 -5.31
CA ALA A 4 -11.09 -7.73 -5.37
C ALA A 4 -11.79 -7.56 -4.01
N TYR A 5 -11.83 -6.33 -3.52
CA TYR A 5 -12.45 -6.01 -2.24
C TYR A 5 -13.06 -4.61 -2.29
N ASP A 6 -14.26 -4.47 -1.76
CA ASP A 6 -14.96 -3.20 -1.64
C ASP A 6 -15.05 -2.83 -0.16
N GLY A 7 -14.21 -1.87 0.26
CA GLY A 7 -14.10 -1.47 1.64
C GLY A 7 -12.84 -0.64 1.88
N ASP A 8 -12.44 -0.50 3.14
CA ASP A 8 -11.22 0.23 3.49
C ASP A 8 -9.96 -0.65 3.39
N LEU A 9 -8.79 -0.01 3.47
CA LEU A 9 -7.51 -0.71 3.35
C LEU A 9 -7.28 -1.71 4.50
N GLU A 10 -7.66 -1.37 5.72
CA GLU A 10 -7.48 -2.26 6.86
C GLU A 10 -8.32 -3.52 6.72
N GLY A 11 -9.59 -3.38 6.32
CA GLY A 11 -10.46 -4.50 6.03
C GLY A 11 -9.96 -5.34 4.86
N PHE A 12 -9.39 -4.69 3.84
CA PHE A 12 -8.78 -5.39 2.71
C PHE A 12 -7.59 -6.24 3.15
N LYS A 13 -6.70 -5.70 3.99
CA LYS A 13 -5.56 -6.44 4.53
C LYS A 13 -5.98 -7.67 5.32
N GLU A 14 -6.99 -7.52 6.18
CA GLU A 14 -7.55 -8.63 6.95
C GLU A 14 -8.14 -9.70 6.03
N TYR A 15 -8.91 -9.28 5.03
CA TYR A 15 -9.51 -10.18 4.06
C TYR A 15 -8.45 -10.98 3.29
N VAL A 16 -7.38 -10.32 2.84
CA VAL A 16 -6.28 -10.98 2.13
C VAL A 16 -5.59 -12.01 3.04
N GLN A 17 -5.29 -11.64 4.28
CA GLN A 17 -4.65 -12.53 5.23
C GLN A 17 -5.50 -13.77 5.52
N GLU A 18 -6.78 -13.58 5.77
CA GLU A 18 -7.72 -14.67 5.99
C GLU A 18 -7.83 -15.58 4.77
N SER A 19 -7.84 -14.99 3.57
CA SER A 19 -7.91 -15.76 2.32
C SER A 19 -6.66 -16.61 2.11
N VAL A 20 -5.47 -16.07 2.41
CA VAL A 20 -4.21 -16.82 2.34
C VAL A 20 -4.20 -17.95 3.35
N ASP A 21 -4.59 -17.68 4.59
CA ASP A 21 -4.61 -18.68 5.66
C ASP A 21 -5.57 -19.82 5.33
N PHE A 22 -6.75 -19.49 4.83
CA PHE A 22 -7.75 -20.48 4.42
C PHE A 22 -7.24 -21.36 3.29
N TRP A 23 -6.60 -20.76 2.29
CA TRP A 23 -6.04 -21.48 1.15
C TRP A 23 -4.93 -22.44 1.59
N LEU A 24 -4.02 -21.98 2.45
CA LEU A 24 -2.92 -22.81 2.97
C LEU A 24 -3.44 -23.98 3.81
N GLU A 25 -4.42 -23.73 4.65
CA GLU A 25 -5.03 -24.78 5.47
C GLU A 25 -5.68 -25.85 4.60
N GLY A 26 -6.43 -25.45 3.58
CA GLY A 26 -7.03 -26.36 2.63
C GLY A 26 -6.00 -27.22 1.90
N ARG A 27 -4.91 -26.59 1.44
CA ARG A 27 -3.81 -27.29 0.76
C ARG A 27 -3.12 -28.29 1.65
N ARG A 28 -2.83 -27.92 2.88
CA ARG A 28 -2.20 -28.82 3.86
C ARG A 28 -3.10 -30.01 4.20
N LYS A 29 -4.38 -29.73 4.39
CA LYS A 29 -5.38 -30.74 4.72
C LYS A 29 -5.57 -31.75 3.59
N ASP A 30 -5.57 -31.28 2.35
CA ASP A 30 -5.75 -32.11 1.16
C ASP A 30 -4.45 -32.82 0.73
N GLY A 31 -3.33 -32.48 1.35
CA GLY A 31 -2.02 -33.00 0.98
C GLY A 31 -1.46 -32.43 -0.32
N ASP A 32 -2.02 -31.35 -0.80
CA ASP A 32 -1.58 -30.68 -2.02
C ASP A 32 -0.24 -29.96 -1.83
N VAL A 33 0.51 -29.83 -2.92
CA VAL A 33 1.74 -29.05 -2.95
C VAL A 33 1.41 -27.56 -2.99
N TYR A 34 2.08 -26.77 -2.18
CA TYR A 34 1.97 -25.31 -2.17
C TYR A 34 3.38 -24.69 -2.16
N PRO A 35 3.52 -23.39 -2.53
CA PRO A 35 4.83 -22.75 -2.57
C PRO A 35 5.54 -22.78 -1.21
N GLU A 36 6.81 -23.18 -1.21
CA GLU A 36 7.63 -23.30 0.00
C GLU A 36 7.75 -21.99 0.78
N VAL A 37 7.61 -20.85 0.11
CA VAL A 37 7.67 -19.55 0.77
C VAL A 37 6.65 -19.41 1.90
N PHE A 38 5.55 -20.16 1.86
CA PHE A 38 4.53 -20.15 2.90
C PHE A 38 4.82 -21.11 4.07
N ASP A 39 5.84 -21.94 3.97
CA ASP A 39 6.25 -22.83 5.08
C ASP A 39 7.05 -22.09 6.15
N GLY A 40 7.74 -21.02 5.75
CA GLY A 40 8.51 -20.19 6.64
C GLY A 40 7.84 -18.85 6.96
N GLU A 41 8.65 -17.91 7.40
CA GLU A 41 8.20 -16.55 7.59
C GLU A 41 7.99 -15.88 6.23
N TYR A 42 6.83 -15.26 6.04
CA TYR A 42 6.52 -14.52 4.82
C TYR A 42 5.91 -13.16 5.15
N ARG A 43 5.97 -12.24 4.19
CA ARG A 43 5.41 -10.92 4.31
C ARG A 43 4.53 -10.61 3.11
N LEU A 44 3.31 -10.12 3.39
CA LEU A 44 2.40 -9.66 2.34
C LEU A 44 2.76 -8.24 1.93
N VAL A 45 2.89 -8.02 0.62
CA VAL A 45 3.14 -6.71 0.04
C VAL A 45 1.94 -6.32 -0.81
N TYR A 46 1.43 -5.11 -0.59
CA TYR A 46 0.26 -4.59 -1.29
C TYR A 46 0.70 -3.64 -2.39
N ASP A 47 0.24 -3.90 -3.61
CA ASP A 47 0.54 -3.09 -4.77
C ASP A 47 -0.67 -2.22 -5.13
N PHE A 48 -0.52 -0.91 -4.97
CA PHE A 48 -1.58 0.07 -5.23
C PHE A 48 -1.16 1.02 -6.32
N ASP A 49 -2.14 1.52 -7.08
CA ASP A 49 -1.88 2.68 -7.92
C ASP A 49 -1.77 3.95 -7.05
N VAL A 50 -1.24 5.02 -7.63
CA VAL A 50 -1.00 6.27 -6.91
C VAL A 50 -2.32 6.90 -6.44
N ALA A 51 -3.37 6.82 -7.25
CA ALA A 51 -4.67 7.39 -6.87
C ALA A 51 -5.21 6.74 -5.59
N THR A 52 -5.17 5.41 -5.51
CA THR A 52 -5.61 4.65 -4.33
C THR A 52 -4.75 4.98 -3.11
N LEU A 53 -3.43 5.04 -3.28
CA LEU A 53 -2.49 5.36 -2.22
C LEU A 53 -2.77 6.75 -1.62
N LEU A 54 -2.90 7.76 -2.49
CA LEU A 54 -3.14 9.13 -2.05
C LEU A 54 -4.52 9.30 -1.42
N ASP A 55 -5.53 8.63 -1.95
CA ASP A 55 -6.88 8.67 -1.38
C ASP A 55 -6.91 8.06 0.03
N TYR A 56 -6.20 6.97 0.24
CA TYR A 56 -6.07 6.35 1.55
C TYR A 56 -5.36 7.28 2.55
N TYR A 57 -4.20 7.83 2.15
CA TYR A 57 -3.41 8.69 3.04
C TYR A 57 -3.98 10.09 3.21
N ARG A 58 -4.97 10.48 2.43
CA ARG A 58 -5.72 11.72 2.56
C ARG A 58 -6.37 11.87 3.95
N GLY A 59 -6.76 10.77 4.59
CA GLY A 59 -7.29 10.78 5.93
C GLY A 59 -6.23 10.95 7.02
N ILE A 60 -4.96 10.79 6.67
CA ILE A 60 -3.82 10.90 7.58
C ILE A 60 -3.04 12.18 7.32
N PHE A 61 -2.75 12.47 6.05
CA PHE A 61 -1.99 13.64 5.63
C PHE A 61 -2.84 14.56 4.75
N SER A 62 -2.79 15.86 5.03
CA SER A 62 -3.36 16.84 4.10
C SER A 62 -2.51 16.89 2.81
N PHE A 63 -3.07 17.42 1.72
CA PHE A 63 -2.29 17.62 0.51
C PHE A 63 -1.16 18.63 0.71
N ALA A 64 -1.34 19.61 1.60
CA ALA A 64 -0.27 20.52 1.97
C ALA A 64 0.90 19.78 2.64
N ALA A 65 0.59 18.85 3.55
CA ALA A 65 1.62 18.00 4.18
C ALA A 65 2.31 17.11 3.16
N LEU A 66 1.55 16.50 2.25
CA LEU A 66 2.10 15.67 1.19
C LEU A 66 2.99 16.47 0.23
N GLN A 67 2.65 17.73 -0.02
CA GLN A 67 3.52 18.62 -0.81
C GLN A 67 4.89 18.79 -0.13
N SER A 68 4.93 18.99 1.18
CA SER A 68 6.18 19.09 1.93
C SER A 68 6.98 17.80 1.89
N ILE A 69 6.30 16.65 1.95
CA ILE A 69 6.93 15.32 1.96
C ILE A 69 7.46 14.94 0.58
N THR A 70 6.68 15.20 -0.46
CA THR A 70 6.99 14.72 -1.82
C THR A 70 7.64 15.75 -2.73
N GLY A 71 7.48 17.04 -2.41
CA GLY A 71 7.91 18.12 -3.30
C GLY A 71 6.98 18.37 -4.48
N ILE A 72 5.82 17.73 -4.51
CA ILE A 72 4.82 17.89 -5.57
C ILE A 72 3.73 18.86 -5.09
N ASN A 73 3.33 19.80 -5.95
CA ASN A 73 2.30 20.77 -5.62
C ASN A 73 1.00 20.07 -5.20
N GLN A 74 0.38 20.60 -4.13
CA GLN A 74 -0.83 19.99 -3.55
C GLN A 74 -2.00 19.91 -4.54
N LYS A 75 -2.11 20.85 -5.45
CA LYS A 75 -3.15 20.82 -6.49
C LYS A 75 -2.93 19.65 -7.44
N GLN A 76 -1.68 19.39 -7.81
CA GLN A 76 -1.32 18.24 -8.65
C GLN A 76 -1.58 16.92 -7.92
N LEU A 77 -1.25 16.85 -6.63
CA LEU A 77 -1.55 15.68 -5.81
C LEU A 77 -3.05 15.42 -5.74
N SER A 78 -3.86 16.47 -5.62
CA SER A 78 -5.32 16.35 -5.65
C SER A 78 -5.82 15.78 -6.98
N HIS A 79 -5.24 16.20 -8.09
CA HIS A 79 -5.58 15.67 -9.41
C HIS A 79 -5.21 14.19 -9.55
N TYR A 80 -4.09 13.77 -8.99
CA TYR A 80 -3.70 12.37 -8.98
C TYR A 80 -4.66 11.53 -8.11
N ALA A 81 -5.01 12.03 -6.93
CA ALA A 81 -5.90 11.32 -6.00
C ALA A 81 -7.29 11.11 -6.57
N SER A 82 -7.81 12.08 -7.33
CA SER A 82 -9.14 12.01 -7.96
C SER A 82 -9.15 11.23 -9.28
N GLY A 83 -7.98 10.88 -9.80
CA GLY A 83 -7.85 10.22 -11.10
C GLY A 83 -7.96 11.18 -12.29
N LEU A 84 -8.01 12.50 -12.05
CA LEU A 84 -8.10 13.51 -13.11
C LEU A 84 -6.85 13.50 -14.00
N SER A 85 -5.68 13.22 -13.42
CA SER A 85 -4.46 12.99 -14.18
C SER A 85 -3.67 11.85 -13.59
N LYS A 86 -2.86 11.18 -14.43
CA LYS A 86 -1.97 10.10 -13.98
C LYS A 86 -0.55 10.65 -13.81
N PRO A 87 0.12 10.33 -12.71
CA PRO A 87 1.50 10.75 -12.53
C PRO A 87 2.43 10.00 -13.49
N ARG A 88 3.44 10.69 -13.99
CA ARG A 88 4.53 10.06 -14.74
C ARG A 88 5.44 9.32 -13.77
N HIS A 89 6.27 8.43 -14.29
CA HIS A 89 7.17 7.62 -13.49
C HIS A 89 8.01 8.45 -12.50
N GLN A 90 8.54 9.59 -12.92
CA GLN A 90 9.32 10.47 -12.05
C GLN A 90 8.52 10.98 -10.85
N GLN A 91 7.25 11.31 -11.06
CA GLN A 91 6.37 11.77 -10.00
C GLN A 91 6.01 10.62 -9.04
N VAL A 92 5.77 9.43 -9.57
CA VAL A 92 5.54 8.23 -8.75
C VAL A 92 6.75 7.99 -7.84
N GLU A 93 7.96 8.09 -8.38
CA GLU A 93 9.19 7.92 -7.59
C GLU A 93 9.36 9.00 -6.52
N LYS A 94 8.99 10.24 -6.78
CA LYS A 94 8.99 11.31 -5.79
C LYS A 94 8.04 11.02 -4.64
N ILE A 95 6.85 10.53 -4.93
CA ILE A 95 5.86 10.18 -3.91
C ILE A 95 6.39 9.04 -3.05
N LYS A 96 6.85 7.97 -3.67
CA LYS A 96 7.43 6.82 -2.96
C LYS A 96 8.62 7.21 -2.09
N SER A 97 9.57 7.94 -2.66
CA SER A 97 10.78 8.36 -1.96
C SER A 97 10.48 9.26 -0.78
N GLY A 98 9.54 10.19 -0.96
CA GLY A 98 9.12 11.09 0.11
C GLY A 98 8.50 10.35 1.28
N LEU A 99 7.58 9.44 1.01
CA LEU A 99 6.91 8.64 2.04
C LEU A 99 7.89 7.71 2.76
N ARG A 100 8.79 7.06 2.02
CA ARG A 100 9.81 6.18 2.60
C ARG A 100 10.79 6.94 3.49
N ARG A 101 11.19 8.13 3.07
CA ARG A 101 12.07 8.99 3.87
C ARG A 101 11.39 9.41 5.17
N LEU A 102 10.11 9.78 5.11
CA LEU A 102 9.34 10.11 6.31
C LEU A 102 9.27 8.91 7.26
N ALA A 103 9.01 7.73 6.75
CA ALA A 103 8.95 6.50 7.56
C ALA A 103 10.29 6.25 8.26
N LYS A 104 11.40 6.39 7.56
CA LYS A 104 12.75 6.24 8.15
C LYS A 104 13.03 7.29 9.22
N ASP A 105 12.66 8.55 8.96
CA ASP A 105 12.86 9.62 9.91
C ASP A 105 12.08 9.37 11.21
N ILE A 106 10.84 8.87 11.09
CA ILE A 106 10.02 8.54 12.25
C ILE A 106 10.62 7.39 13.06
N GLU A 107 11.16 6.37 12.39
CA GLU A 107 11.83 5.24 13.06
C GLU A 107 13.02 5.68 13.91
N MET A 108 13.67 6.78 13.53
CA MET A 108 14.85 7.29 14.23
C MET A 108 14.51 8.23 15.38
N VAL A 109 13.24 8.57 15.56
CA VAL A 109 12.81 9.48 16.64
C VAL A 109 12.49 8.68 17.90
N THR A 110 13.08 9.08 19.01
CA THR A 110 12.77 8.54 20.33
C THR A 110 11.80 9.47 21.05
N VAL A 111 10.71 8.93 21.50
CA VAL A 111 9.68 9.70 22.22
C VAL A 111 9.64 9.27 23.68
#